data_574e5e174d3c03f4b060f7742386cf35
#
_entry.id   574e5e174d3c03f4b060f7742386cf35
#
_cell.length_a   1.000
_cell.length_b   1.000
_cell.length_c   1.000
_cell.angle_alpha   90.00
_cell.angle_beta   90.00
_cell.angle_gamma   90.00
#
_symmetry.space_group_name_H-M   'P 1'
#
loop_
_entity.id
_entity.type
_entity.pdbx_description
1 polymer ?
#
loop_
_entity_poly.entity_id
_entity_poly.type
_entity_poly.pdbx_seq_one_letter_code
_entity_poly.pdbx_strand_id
1 'polypeptide(L)'
;MKILCAEYNDAGEVAVVPVGDDVLLRNNGDFYIPDYTQQVSGVPQLVVRICKLGKSVGERFAGRYFEEIGVGVRFYADSLEEQLIAKKLPGIMAASFDSSCAISAL
;
A
#
# COMPACT_ATOMS: atom_id res chain seq x y z
N MET A 1 4.24 6.22 12.53
CA MET A 1 4.60 6.36 11.10
C MET A 1 3.33 6.45 10.28
N LYS A 2 3.35 7.26 9.25
CA LYS A 2 2.21 7.42 8.35
C LYS A 2 2.56 6.83 6.99
N ILE A 3 1.69 5.99 6.46
CA ILE A 3 1.89 5.34 5.17
C ILE A 3 0.76 5.78 4.23
N LEU A 4 1.13 6.19 3.03
CA LEU A 4 0.19 6.58 2.00
C LEU A 4 0.40 5.66 0.79
N CYS A 5 -0.69 5.07 0.32
CA CYS A 5 -0.66 4.17 -0.84
C CYS A 5 -1.43 4.78 -2.00
N ALA A 6 -0.84 4.75 -3.18
CA ALA A 6 -1.51 5.17 -4.40
C ALA A 6 -2.26 3.97 -4.97
N GLU A 7 -3.57 4.12 -5.13
CA GLU A 7 -4.44 3.10 -5.69
C GLU A 7 -4.96 3.57 -7.03
N TYR A 8 -4.81 2.74 -8.06
CA TYR A 8 -5.19 3.08 -9.44
C TYR A 8 -6.39 2.25 -9.88
N ASN A 9 -7.29 2.87 -10.64
CA ASN A 9 -8.35 2.14 -11.34
C ASN A 9 -7.89 1.74 -12.76
N ASP A 10 -8.75 1.04 -13.51
CA ASP A 10 -8.43 0.59 -14.87
C ASP A 10 -8.22 1.76 -15.85
N ALA A 11 -8.80 2.91 -15.58
CA ALA A 11 -8.64 4.12 -16.40
C ALA A 11 -7.36 4.90 -16.06
N GLY A 12 -6.56 4.44 -15.08
CA GLY A 12 -5.34 5.12 -14.66
C GLY A 12 -5.56 6.28 -13.70
N GLU A 13 -6.79 6.46 -13.22
CA GLU A 13 -7.05 7.44 -12.18
C GLU A 13 -6.51 6.96 -10.84
N VAL A 14 -6.00 7.86 -10.02
CA VAL A 14 -5.34 7.53 -8.76
C VAL A 14 -6.05 8.15 -7.57
N ALA A 15 -6.15 7.37 -6.49
CA ALA A 15 -6.52 7.87 -5.17
C ALA A 15 -5.40 7.55 -4.21
N VAL A 16 -5.12 8.43 -3.26
CA VAL A 16 -4.12 8.21 -2.22
C VAL A 16 -4.84 7.84 -0.93
N VAL A 17 -4.53 6.66 -0.41
CA VAL A 17 -5.21 6.09 0.75
C VAL A 17 -4.22 5.94 1.90
N PRO A 18 -4.51 6.49 3.09
CA PRO A 18 -3.69 6.24 4.26
C PRO A 18 -3.94 4.83 4.82
N VAL A 19 -2.88 4.18 5.27
CA VAL A 19 -2.96 2.89 5.96
C VAL A 19 -2.15 2.96 7.25
N GLY A 20 -2.49 2.12 8.21
CA GLY A 20 -1.77 2.05 9.47
C GLY A 20 -0.39 1.39 9.29
N ASP A 21 0.55 1.71 10.15
CA ASP A 21 1.90 1.13 10.08
C ASP A 21 1.95 -0.33 10.58
N ASP A 22 0.87 -0.82 11.17
CA ASP A 22 0.70 -2.23 11.53
C ASP A 22 0.66 -3.16 10.31
N VAL A 23 0.41 -2.64 9.12
CA VAL A 23 0.40 -3.44 7.88
C VAL A 23 1.81 -3.73 7.35
N LEU A 24 2.85 -3.08 7.87
CA LEU A 24 4.21 -3.21 7.35
C LEU A 24 4.85 -4.55 7.67
N LEU A 25 5.41 -5.19 6.64
CA LEU A 25 6.33 -6.31 6.75
C LEU A 25 7.73 -5.79 6.44
N ARG A 26 8.63 -5.82 7.44
CA ARG A 26 9.96 -5.25 7.34
C ARG A 26 11.04 -6.33 7.45
N ASN A 27 12.28 -5.94 7.10
CA ASN A 27 13.48 -6.76 7.31
C ASN A 27 13.39 -8.14 6.62
N ASN A 28 12.74 -8.19 5.45
CA ASN A 28 12.55 -9.44 4.70
C ASN A 28 11.89 -10.55 5.52
N GLY A 29 10.96 -10.16 6.42
CA GLY A 29 10.22 -11.12 7.22
C GLY A 29 9.35 -12.03 6.37
N ASP A 30 8.92 -13.15 6.94
CA ASP A 30 8.07 -14.11 6.26
C ASP A 30 6.64 -13.59 6.16
N PHE A 31 6.04 -13.78 4.99
CA PHE A 31 4.64 -13.47 4.76
C PHE A 31 3.80 -14.73 4.89
N TYR A 32 2.72 -14.64 5.67
CA TYR A 32 1.78 -15.73 5.87
C TYR A 32 0.41 -15.35 5.31
N ILE A 33 -0.18 -16.25 4.51
CA ILE A 33 -1.51 -16.01 3.94
C ILE A 33 -2.55 -16.02 5.05
N PRO A 34 -3.40 -14.96 5.18
CA PRO A 34 -4.44 -14.93 6.19
C PRO A 34 -5.46 -16.06 6.04
N ASP A 35 -5.98 -16.55 7.17
CA ASP A 35 -6.92 -17.68 7.18
C ASP A 35 -8.25 -17.38 6.50
N TYR A 36 -8.64 -16.12 6.43
CA TYR A 36 -9.93 -15.68 5.87
C TYR A 36 -9.91 -15.51 4.36
N THR A 37 -8.81 -15.81 3.69
CA THR A 37 -8.73 -15.75 2.23
C THR A 37 -8.04 -17.00 1.71
N GLN A 38 -8.48 -17.46 0.54
CA GLN A 38 -7.88 -18.61 -0.14
C GLN A 38 -6.81 -18.19 -1.14
N GLN A 39 -6.82 -16.92 -1.54
CA GLN A 39 -5.94 -16.42 -2.57
C GLN A 39 -5.47 -15.01 -2.23
N VAL A 40 -4.17 -14.77 -2.42
CA VAL A 40 -3.54 -13.46 -2.21
C VAL A 40 -2.76 -13.10 -3.47
N SER A 41 -2.98 -11.87 -3.96
CA SER A 41 -2.21 -11.31 -5.07
C SER A 41 -1.19 -10.32 -4.54
N GLY A 42 0.02 -10.31 -5.13
CA GLY A 42 1.06 -9.36 -4.83
C GLY A 42 1.25 -8.38 -5.99
N VAL A 43 1.30 -7.10 -5.69
CA VAL A 43 1.52 -6.04 -6.68
C VAL A 43 2.82 -5.30 -6.33
N PRO A 44 3.82 -5.28 -7.25
CA PRO A 44 5.06 -4.54 -7.01
C PRO A 44 4.79 -3.05 -6.90
N GLN A 45 5.52 -2.39 -6.01
CA GLN A 45 5.37 -0.96 -5.74
C GLN A 45 6.71 -0.26 -5.74
N LEU A 46 6.72 1.00 -6.18
CA LEU A 46 7.82 1.91 -5.93
C LEU A 46 7.56 2.60 -4.59
N VAL A 47 8.54 2.55 -3.71
CA VAL A 47 8.43 3.13 -2.37
C VAL A 47 9.33 4.34 -2.28
N VAL A 48 8.77 5.45 -1.80
CA VAL A 48 9.55 6.66 -1.51
C VAL A 48 9.40 7.03 -0.03
N ARG A 49 10.51 7.46 0.57
CA ARG A 49 10.51 7.92 1.94
C ARG A 49 10.48 9.45 1.97
N ILE A 50 9.42 10.00 2.55
CA ILE A 50 9.28 11.45 2.70
C ILE A 50 10.20 11.94 3.81
N CYS A 51 11.04 12.93 3.52
CA CYS A 51 12.06 13.43 4.43
C CYS A 51 11.77 14.81 5.01
N LYS A 52 10.72 15.49 4.55
CA LYS A 52 10.35 16.84 5.02
C LYS A 52 8.86 16.94 5.25
N LEU A 53 8.48 17.79 6.21
CA LEU A 53 7.09 18.20 6.36
C LEU A 53 6.68 19.06 5.17
N GLY A 54 5.48 18.81 4.65
CA GLY A 54 4.92 19.58 3.56
C GLY A 54 3.41 19.63 3.62
N LYS A 55 2.85 20.73 3.14
CA LYS A 55 1.42 20.93 3.02
C LYS A 55 1.15 21.74 1.76
N SER A 56 0.22 21.28 0.95
CA SER A 56 -0.15 21.96 -0.29
C SER A 56 1.06 22.19 -1.21
N VAL A 57 1.95 21.21 -1.31
CA VAL A 57 3.17 21.28 -2.10
C VAL A 57 2.84 21.20 -3.58
N GLY A 58 3.36 22.14 -4.38
CA GLY A 58 3.23 22.09 -5.83
C GLY A 58 4.03 20.95 -6.42
N GLU A 59 3.54 20.36 -7.51
CA GLU A 59 4.16 19.20 -8.15
C GLU A 59 5.64 19.43 -8.49
N ARG A 60 5.99 20.60 -8.97
CA ARG A 60 7.37 20.97 -9.33
C ARG A 60 8.34 20.93 -8.15
N PHE A 61 7.84 20.99 -6.91
CA PHE A 61 8.65 20.95 -5.70
C PHE A 61 8.66 19.59 -5.01
N ALA A 62 7.89 18.63 -5.52
CA ALA A 62 7.74 17.32 -4.88
C ALA A 62 9.08 16.60 -4.69
N GLY A 63 10.01 16.72 -5.63
CA GLY A 63 11.33 16.09 -5.55
C GLY A 63 12.19 16.53 -4.37
N ARG A 64 11.84 17.63 -3.70
CA ARG A 64 12.56 18.13 -2.52
C ARG A 64 12.12 17.44 -1.22
N TYR A 65 11.07 16.65 -1.28
CA TYR A 65 10.43 16.06 -0.09
C TYR A 65 10.75 14.59 0.11
N PHE A 66 11.48 13.97 -0.81
CA PHE A 66 11.96 12.60 -0.62
C PHE A 66 13.44 12.48 -1.03
N GLU A 67 14.17 11.57 -0.39
CA GLU A 67 15.59 11.32 -0.67
C GLU A 67 15.89 9.84 -0.93
N GLU A 68 15.02 8.95 -0.45
CA GLU A 68 15.24 7.52 -0.54
C GLU A 68 14.16 6.87 -1.35
N ILE A 69 14.56 5.93 -2.22
CA ILE A 69 13.66 5.16 -3.05
C ILE A 69 13.95 3.68 -2.83
N GLY A 70 12.92 2.88 -2.73
CA GLY A 70 13.03 1.45 -2.59
C GLY A 70 11.93 0.74 -3.36
N VAL A 71 11.83 -0.56 -3.14
CA VAL A 71 10.80 -1.40 -3.74
C VAL A 71 9.97 -2.07 -2.65
N GLY A 72 8.75 -2.40 -2.98
CA GLY A 72 7.87 -3.10 -2.07
C GLY A 72 6.85 -3.93 -2.82
N VAL A 73 6.04 -4.65 -2.06
CA VAL A 73 4.93 -5.43 -2.59
C VAL A 73 3.71 -5.17 -1.72
N ARG A 74 2.60 -4.90 -2.37
CA ARG A 74 1.30 -4.79 -1.73
C ARG A 74 0.54 -6.10 -1.93
N PHE A 75 0.03 -6.69 -0.86
CA PHE A 75 -0.73 -7.94 -0.93
C PHE A 75 -2.22 -7.66 -0.78
N TYR A 76 -3.01 -8.34 -1.59
CA TYR A 76 -4.47 -8.22 -1.61
C TYR A 76 -5.10 -9.58 -1.33
N ALA A 77 -6.02 -9.62 -0.36
CA ALA A 77 -6.82 -10.80 -0.07
C ALA A 77 -7.97 -10.89 -1.08
N ASP A 78 -7.74 -11.56 -2.20
CA ASP A 78 -8.64 -11.54 -3.36
C ASP A 78 -10.06 -12.02 -3.03
N SER A 79 -10.19 -13.09 -2.25
CA SER A 79 -11.51 -13.60 -1.87
C SER A 79 -12.30 -12.60 -1.02
N LEU A 80 -11.62 -11.92 -0.11
CA LEU A 80 -12.24 -10.88 0.70
C LEU A 80 -12.61 -9.66 -0.15
N GLU A 81 -11.75 -9.28 -1.09
CA GLU A 81 -12.03 -8.16 -1.99
C GLU A 81 -13.29 -8.41 -2.82
N GLU A 82 -13.44 -9.61 -3.39
CA GLU A 82 -14.64 -9.98 -4.13
C GLU A 82 -15.91 -9.89 -3.27
N GLN A 83 -15.85 -10.37 -2.03
CA GLN A 83 -16.97 -10.30 -1.10
C GLN A 83 -17.33 -8.86 -0.75
N LEU A 84 -16.33 -8.00 -0.52
CA LEU A 84 -16.54 -6.60 -0.19
C LEU A 84 -17.19 -5.85 -1.36
N ILE A 85 -16.69 -6.04 -2.56
CA ILE A 85 -17.23 -5.41 -3.76
C ILE A 85 -18.67 -5.86 -4.01
N ALA A 86 -18.96 -7.15 -3.85
CA ALA A 86 -20.32 -7.69 -4.00
C ALA A 86 -21.30 -7.07 -3.01
N LYS A 87 -20.85 -6.70 -1.82
CA LYS A 87 -21.65 -6.03 -0.78
C LYS A 87 -21.63 -4.52 -0.89
N LYS A 88 -20.96 -3.96 -1.90
CA LYS A 88 -20.74 -2.51 -2.09
C LYS A 88 -20.00 -1.88 -0.91
N LEU A 89 -19.08 -2.63 -0.29
CA LEU A 89 -18.19 -2.16 0.76
C LEU A 89 -16.83 -1.76 0.18
N PRO A 90 -16.04 -0.93 0.89
CA PRO A 90 -14.73 -0.53 0.38
C PRO A 90 -13.79 -1.72 0.16
N GLY A 91 -13.39 -1.96 -1.08
CA GLY A 91 -12.48 -3.06 -1.43
C GLY A 91 -11.08 -2.93 -0.86
N ILE A 92 -10.65 -1.70 -0.50
CA ILE A 92 -9.33 -1.44 0.06
C ILE A 92 -9.11 -2.16 1.40
N MET A 93 -10.17 -2.53 2.10
CA MET A 93 -10.08 -3.30 3.34
C MET A 93 -9.37 -4.64 3.12
N ALA A 94 -9.45 -5.20 1.93
CA ALA A 94 -8.77 -6.44 1.56
C ALA A 94 -7.24 -6.30 1.45
N ALA A 95 -6.72 -5.08 1.46
CA ALA A 95 -5.29 -4.78 1.39
C ALA A 95 -4.78 -4.11 2.68
N SER A 96 -5.53 -4.17 3.78
CA SER A 96 -5.21 -3.51 5.04
C SER A 96 -5.11 -4.48 6.21
N PHE A 97 -4.59 -5.68 5.95
CA PHE A 97 -4.33 -6.68 6.99
C PHE A 97 -2.84 -6.65 7.39
N ASP A 98 -2.51 -7.30 8.51
CA ASP A 98 -1.14 -7.37 9.01
C ASP A 98 -0.19 -7.94 7.96
N SER A 99 0.94 -7.29 7.76
CA SER A 99 1.96 -7.67 6.77
C SER A 99 1.49 -7.56 5.31
N SER A 100 0.43 -6.81 5.03
CA SER A 100 -0.07 -6.63 3.66
C SER A 100 0.81 -5.71 2.81
N CYS A 101 1.76 -5.01 3.41
CA CYS A 101 2.66 -4.11 2.71
C CYS A 101 4.11 -4.43 3.08
N ALA A 102 4.83 -5.09 2.18
CA ALA A 102 6.25 -5.39 2.36
C ALA A 102 7.09 -4.29 1.72
N ILE A 103 8.10 -3.81 2.43
CA ILE A 103 9.03 -2.81 1.90
C ILE A 103 10.48 -3.28 2.10
N SER A 104 11.33 -2.95 1.11
CA SER A 104 12.76 -3.22 1.18
C SER A 104 13.44 -2.25 2.15
N ALA A 105 14.70 -2.52 2.46
CA ALA A 105 15.57 -1.54 3.08
C ALA A 105 15.75 -0.35 2.13
N LEU A 106 15.65 0.85 2.67
CA LEU A 106 15.80 2.09 1.91
C LEU A 106 17.18 2.69 2.09
#